data_b307f530da07cd3654f9803f3acf6b17
#
_entry.id   b307f530da07cd3654f9803f3acf6b17
#
_cell.length_a   1.000
_cell.length_b   1.000
_cell.length_c   1.000
_cell.angle_alpha   90.00
_cell.angle_beta   90.00
_cell.angle_gamma   90.00
#
_symmetry.space_group_name_H-M   'P 1'
#
loop_
_entity.id
_entity.type
_entity.pdbx_description
1 polymer ?
#
loop_
_entity_poly.entity_id
_entity_poly.type
_entity_poly.pdbx_seq_one_letter_code
_entity_poly.pdbx_strand_id
1 'polypeptide(L)'
;MRQLSNEIVEQQTDLSYLAYLNSRAKYLFTKRRKQSFLPEPIAFPEPRHKLRRELTQSRKLGVTPDGKQIYLCHCKPNSSVLRELGRLRELTFRAVGEGTQRSRDIDAFDYYYRQIVLWNDEASEIVGSYRIGEAFDLVDAQQGEQAHKLYTYGLFDFGSRMIDIMPQALELGRSFIQPKYWTKRGLDYLWQGIGAYLHSHPNVRYLFGAVSISNDLPDLAKQHIVACYQHYFQPDNYTDFATARLPYQTNRSILESYRDKPFDQASKYLKHVLKTQRVSLPTLYKHYTELCEPEGVRFIDFNIDPEFSFCIDGLMVVDLAHIKASKRKRYLNPSSE
;
A
#
# COMPACT_ATOMS: atom_id res chain seq x y z
N MET A 1 -18.77 9.73 24.50
CA MET A 1 -17.40 9.31 24.14
C MET A 1 -17.26 8.82 22.69
N ARG A 2 -18.15 7.95 22.15
CA ARG A 2 -18.09 7.53 20.72
C ARG A 2 -18.35 8.68 19.74
N GLN A 3 -19.27 9.60 20.02
CA GLN A 3 -19.52 10.78 19.15
C GLN A 3 -18.34 11.74 19.06
N LEU A 4 -17.70 12.06 20.19
CA LEU A 4 -16.50 12.93 20.21
C LEU A 4 -15.29 12.32 19.47
N SER A 5 -15.12 10.99 19.52
CA SER A 5 -14.07 10.34 18.74
C SER A 5 -14.36 10.35 17.23
N ASN A 6 -15.61 10.25 16.81
CA ASN A 6 -15.99 10.32 15.40
C ASN A 6 -15.82 11.75 14.84
N GLU A 7 -16.22 12.79 15.58
CA GLU A 7 -16.02 14.17 15.17
C GLU A 7 -14.54 14.54 15.03
N ILE A 8 -13.67 14.07 15.94
CA ILE A 8 -12.22 14.28 15.84
C ILE A 8 -11.66 13.57 14.62
N VAL A 9 -12.11 12.35 14.32
CA VAL A 9 -11.70 11.57 13.14
C VAL A 9 -12.19 12.24 11.85
N GLU A 10 -13.42 12.72 11.78
CA GLU A 10 -13.94 13.45 10.63
C GLU A 10 -13.17 14.75 10.38
N GLN A 11 -12.92 15.57 11.40
CA GLN A 11 -12.11 16.77 11.26
C GLN A 11 -10.68 16.49 10.80
N GLN A 12 -10.05 15.40 11.28
CA GLN A 12 -8.71 15.04 10.85
C GLN A 12 -8.68 14.47 9.42
N THR A 13 -9.74 13.79 8.99
CA THR A 13 -9.87 13.27 7.61
C THR A 13 -10.04 14.41 6.62
N ASP A 14 -10.88 15.41 6.94
CA ASP A 14 -11.05 16.62 6.14
C ASP A 14 -9.74 17.42 6.04
N LEU A 15 -8.97 17.52 7.13
CA LEU A 15 -7.66 18.16 7.13
C LEU A 15 -6.65 17.41 6.24
N SER A 16 -6.69 16.08 6.20
CA SER A 16 -5.82 15.28 5.31
C SER A 16 -6.18 15.46 3.84
N TYR A 17 -7.47 15.50 3.53
CA TYR A 17 -7.94 15.77 2.17
C TYR A 17 -7.61 17.19 1.71
N LEU A 18 -7.78 18.20 2.58
CA LEU A 18 -7.38 19.57 2.33
C LEU A 18 -5.85 19.71 2.18
N ALA A 19 -5.07 18.99 2.98
CA ALA A 19 -3.61 18.93 2.83
C ALA A 19 -3.22 18.35 1.48
N TYR A 20 -3.88 17.28 1.04
CA TYR A 20 -3.70 16.69 -0.29
C TYR A 20 -4.05 17.70 -1.41
N LEU A 21 -5.20 18.39 -1.34
CA LEU A 21 -5.58 19.41 -2.32
C LEU A 21 -4.59 20.58 -2.35
N ASN A 22 -4.08 20.99 -1.19
CA ASN A 22 -3.04 22.02 -1.10
C ASN A 22 -1.71 21.56 -1.70
N SER A 23 -1.34 20.28 -1.55
CA SER A 23 -0.13 19.72 -2.17
C SER A 23 -0.28 19.61 -3.68
N ARG A 24 -1.47 19.25 -4.18
CA ARG A 24 -1.79 19.27 -5.62
C ARG A 24 -1.66 20.67 -6.20
N ALA A 25 -2.18 21.69 -5.51
CA ALA A 25 -2.00 23.08 -5.90
C ALA A 25 -0.52 23.47 -5.91
N LYS A 26 0.23 23.10 -4.86
CA LYS A 26 1.69 23.30 -4.80
C LYS A 26 2.41 22.60 -5.94
N TYR A 27 2.07 21.34 -6.29
CA TYR A 27 2.67 20.62 -7.42
C TYR A 27 2.48 21.38 -8.74
N LEU A 28 1.28 21.89 -9.02
CA LEU A 28 1.00 22.68 -10.23
C LEU A 28 1.79 24.00 -10.26
N PHE A 29 2.07 24.58 -9.09
CA PHE A 29 2.90 25.78 -8.95
C PHE A 29 4.41 25.44 -8.91
N THR A 30 4.85 24.29 -8.37
CA THR A 30 6.26 23.91 -8.21
C THR A 30 6.89 23.24 -9.42
N LYS A 31 6.10 22.84 -10.42
CA LYS A 31 6.68 22.55 -11.76
C LYS A 31 7.57 23.71 -12.26
N ARG A 32 7.49 24.88 -11.61
CA ARG A 32 8.32 26.08 -11.83
C ARG A 32 9.48 26.30 -10.83
N ARG A 33 9.59 25.56 -9.71
CA ARG A 33 10.70 25.71 -8.74
C ARG A 33 11.02 24.38 -8.06
N LYS A 34 12.21 23.82 -8.33
CA LYS A 34 12.85 22.81 -7.46
C LYS A 34 13.19 23.49 -6.12
N GLN A 35 12.28 23.46 -5.15
CA GLN A 35 12.61 23.78 -3.77
C GLN A 35 13.02 22.48 -3.10
N SER A 36 14.33 22.30 -2.85
CA SER A 36 14.84 21.19 -2.05
C SER A 36 14.44 21.42 -0.58
N PHE A 37 13.34 20.80 -0.16
CA PHE A 37 13.09 20.64 1.27
C PHE A 37 14.11 19.61 1.79
N LEU A 38 14.93 20.01 2.75
CA LEU A 38 15.75 19.05 3.49
C LEU A 38 14.82 18.14 4.31
N PRO A 39 15.03 16.80 4.24
CA PRO A 39 14.22 15.87 5.02
C PRO A 39 14.41 16.13 6.53
N GLU A 40 13.31 16.02 7.28
CA GLU A 40 13.39 16.05 8.73
C GLU A 40 14.26 14.88 9.24
N PRO A 41 15.02 15.05 10.33
CA PRO A 41 15.67 13.91 10.98
C PRO A 41 14.66 12.84 11.39
N ILE A 42 15.01 11.57 11.18
CA ILE A 42 14.18 10.45 11.65
C ILE A 42 14.05 10.53 13.18
N ALA A 43 12.83 10.37 13.68
CA ALA A 43 12.55 10.38 15.11
C ALA A 43 13.32 9.29 15.88
N PHE A 44 13.52 9.48 17.18
CA PHE A 44 14.09 8.45 18.05
C PHE A 44 13.15 7.24 18.17
N PRO A 45 13.72 6.02 18.38
CA PRO A 45 12.93 4.81 18.62
C PRO A 45 12.08 4.92 19.89
N GLU A 46 10.91 4.30 19.86
CA GLU A 46 10.07 4.17 21.05
C GLU A 46 10.63 3.10 22.01
N PRO A 47 10.41 3.23 23.34
CA PRO A 47 10.89 2.27 24.31
C PRO A 47 10.32 0.86 24.08
N ARG A 48 11.19 -0.15 23.93
CA ARG A 48 10.81 -1.53 23.59
C ARG A 48 9.79 -2.16 24.55
N HIS A 49 9.89 -1.87 25.85
CA HIS A 49 8.93 -2.36 26.85
C HIS A 49 7.52 -1.80 26.64
N LYS A 50 7.36 -0.57 26.13
CA LYS A 50 6.07 0.02 25.79
C LYS A 50 5.47 -0.67 24.55
N LEU A 51 6.31 -0.91 23.51
CA LEU A 51 5.90 -1.63 22.32
C LEU A 51 5.39 -3.03 22.69
N ARG A 52 6.17 -3.81 23.44
CA ARG A 52 5.78 -5.15 23.89
C ARG A 52 4.47 -5.12 24.65
N ARG A 53 4.31 -4.19 25.61
CA ARG A 53 3.09 -4.07 26.41
C ARG A 53 1.85 -3.79 25.55
N GLU A 54 1.94 -2.86 24.58
CA GLU A 54 0.80 -2.54 23.69
C GLU A 54 0.50 -3.70 22.75
N LEU A 55 1.51 -4.35 22.17
CA LEU A 55 1.33 -5.48 21.25
C LEU A 55 0.71 -6.69 21.96
N THR A 56 1.13 -7.01 23.20
CA THR A 56 0.54 -8.13 23.97
C THR A 56 -0.90 -7.89 24.37
N GLN A 57 -1.36 -6.64 24.37
CA GLN A 57 -2.79 -6.28 24.56
C GLN A 57 -3.60 -6.30 23.25
N SER A 58 -2.92 -6.43 22.09
CA SER A 58 -3.55 -6.47 20.78
C SER A 58 -3.96 -7.90 20.40
N ARG A 59 -4.87 -8.04 19.43
CA ARG A 59 -5.28 -9.35 18.93
C ARG A 59 -4.12 -10.06 18.25
N LYS A 60 -3.73 -11.23 18.73
CA LYS A 60 -2.74 -12.08 18.08
C LYS A 60 -3.39 -12.82 16.90
N LEU A 61 -2.83 -12.70 15.71
CA LEU A 61 -3.27 -13.38 14.49
C LEU A 61 -2.57 -14.72 14.26
N GLY A 62 -1.31 -14.86 14.76
CA GLY A 62 -0.56 -16.08 14.58
C GLY A 62 0.89 -15.97 15.03
N VAL A 63 1.62 -17.07 14.78
CA VAL A 63 3.06 -17.17 15.00
C VAL A 63 3.69 -17.75 13.74
N THR A 64 4.82 -17.22 13.33
CA THR A 64 5.56 -17.71 12.16
C THR A 64 6.40 -18.93 12.52
N PRO A 65 6.82 -19.77 11.54
CA PRO A 65 7.67 -20.93 11.81
C PRO A 65 9.02 -20.62 12.50
N ASP A 66 9.50 -19.38 12.37
CA ASP A 66 10.72 -18.91 13.03
C ASP A 66 10.45 -18.07 14.29
N GLY A 67 9.26 -18.25 14.90
CA GLY A 67 8.89 -17.73 16.22
C GLY A 67 8.44 -16.27 16.28
N LYS A 68 8.33 -15.55 15.14
CA LYS A 68 7.81 -14.19 15.15
C LYS A 68 6.30 -14.17 15.37
N GLN A 69 5.81 -13.14 16.01
CA GLN A 69 4.40 -13.00 16.34
C GLN A 69 3.73 -12.00 15.40
N ILE A 70 2.50 -12.28 14.99
CA ILE A 70 1.70 -11.41 14.14
C ILE A 70 0.54 -10.88 14.95
N TYR A 71 0.41 -9.55 15.01
CA TYR A 71 -0.64 -8.88 15.76
C TYR A 71 -1.51 -8.02 14.84
N LEU A 72 -2.80 -7.92 15.18
CA LEU A 72 -3.72 -6.92 14.63
C LEU A 72 -3.90 -5.82 15.69
N CYS A 73 -3.44 -4.62 15.37
CA CYS A 73 -3.49 -3.48 16.26
C CYS A 73 -4.49 -2.43 15.76
N HIS A 74 -5.27 -1.88 16.68
CA HIS A 74 -5.99 -0.62 16.50
C HIS A 74 -5.27 0.44 17.33
N CYS A 75 -4.54 1.32 16.66
CA CYS A 75 -3.65 2.26 17.33
C CYS A 75 -4.39 3.53 17.74
N LYS A 76 -4.25 3.94 18.99
CA LYS A 76 -4.72 5.24 19.48
C LYS A 76 -3.71 6.35 19.11
N PRO A 77 -4.11 7.64 19.09
CA PRO A 77 -3.20 8.74 18.76
C PRO A 77 -1.88 8.77 19.58
N ASN A 78 -1.93 8.33 20.84
CA ASN A 78 -0.76 8.30 21.74
C ASN A 78 -0.06 6.93 21.80
N SER A 79 -0.39 6.00 20.90
CA SER A 79 0.21 4.66 20.86
C SER A 79 1.71 4.73 20.57
N SER A 80 2.54 4.06 21.41
CA SER A 80 3.95 3.88 21.12
C SER A 80 4.16 2.99 19.89
N VAL A 81 3.29 2.00 19.69
CA VAL A 81 3.32 1.15 18.48
C VAL A 81 3.12 2.00 17.23
N LEU A 82 2.10 2.89 17.18
CA LEU A 82 1.89 3.75 16.03
C LEU A 82 3.08 4.68 15.77
N ARG A 83 3.63 5.29 16.81
CA ARG A 83 4.78 6.18 16.68
C ARG A 83 6.02 5.46 16.16
N GLU A 84 6.24 4.22 16.60
CA GLU A 84 7.34 3.39 16.10
C GLU A 84 7.08 2.92 14.66
N LEU A 85 5.84 2.53 14.32
CA LEU A 85 5.45 2.22 12.94
C LEU A 85 5.73 3.40 12.01
N GLY A 86 5.31 4.61 12.38
CA GLY A 86 5.58 5.81 11.59
C GLY A 86 7.07 6.09 11.41
N ARG A 87 7.87 5.90 12.47
CA ARG A 87 9.33 6.03 12.40
C ARG A 87 9.95 5.00 11.46
N LEU A 88 9.56 3.73 11.58
CA LEU A 88 10.11 2.64 10.77
C LEU A 88 9.66 2.70 9.31
N ARG A 89 8.42 3.15 9.04
CA ARG A 89 7.93 3.43 7.69
C ARG A 89 8.82 4.48 7.02
N GLU A 90 8.97 5.63 7.65
CA GLU A 90 9.76 6.72 7.09
C GLU A 90 11.22 6.31 6.86
N LEU A 91 11.83 5.62 7.82
CA LEU A 91 13.19 5.09 7.68
C LEU A 91 13.31 4.11 6.51
N THR A 92 12.33 3.21 6.36
CA THR A 92 12.35 2.17 5.32
C THR A 92 12.06 2.76 3.94
N PHE A 93 11.07 3.65 3.84
CA PHE A 93 10.69 4.27 2.59
C PHE A 93 11.78 5.20 2.06
N ARG A 94 12.42 6.00 2.91
CA ARG A 94 13.59 6.79 2.48
C ARG A 94 14.74 5.94 1.95
N ALA A 95 14.94 4.74 2.50
CA ALA A 95 16.00 3.84 2.03
C ALA A 95 15.79 3.35 0.59
N VAL A 96 14.57 3.52 0.03
CA VAL A 96 14.23 3.18 -1.35
C VAL A 96 13.78 4.40 -2.19
N GLY A 97 14.06 5.61 -1.71
CA GLY A 97 13.73 6.87 -2.42
C GLY A 97 12.25 7.24 -2.37
N GLU A 98 11.56 6.78 -1.34
CA GLU A 98 10.14 7.06 -1.07
C GLU A 98 9.98 7.81 0.27
N GLY A 99 8.75 7.97 0.75
CA GLY A 99 8.44 8.51 2.07
C GLY A 99 8.00 9.96 2.07
N THR A 100 7.58 10.42 3.24
CA THR A 100 6.96 11.74 3.44
C THR A 100 7.97 12.84 3.70
N GLN A 101 9.24 12.51 3.91
CA GLN A 101 10.31 13.40 4.34
C GLN A 101 10.12 14.02 5.75
N ARG A 102 9.15 13.50 6.52
CA ARG A 102 8.88 13.86 7.91
C ARG A 102 9.64 12.96 8.88
N SER A 103 9.72 13.33 10.13
CA SER A 103 10.37 12.51 11.17
C SER A 103 9.67 11.16 11.42
N ARG A 104 8.37 11.08 11.07
CA ARG A 104 7.51 9.88 11.10
C ARG A 104 6.50 9.93 9.96
N ASP A 105 6.27 8.83 9.27
CA ASP A 105 5.14 8.65 8.35
C ASP A 105 3.89 8.24 9.15
N ILE A 106 3.15 9.23 9.61
CA ILE A 106 1.85 9.08 10.27
C ILE A 106 0.89 10.07 9.63
N ASP A 107 -0.30 9.59 9.28
CA ASP A 107 -1.39 10.37 8.71
C ASP A 107 -2.71 10.14 9.48
N ALA A 108 -3.79 10.84 9.08
CA ALA A 108 -5.09 10.72 9.73
C ALA A 108 -5.69 9.31 9.62
N PHE A 109 -5.39 8.59 8.56
CA PHE A 109 -5.88 7.22 8.34
C PHE A 109 -5.37 6.25 9.40
N ASP A 110 -4.19 6.48 9.98
CA ASP A 110 -3.61 5.63 11.01
C ASP A 110 -4.44 5.57 12.32
N TYR A 111 -5.33 6.54 12.54
CA TYR A 111 -6.16 6.60 13.74
C TYR A 111 -7.41 5.73 13.69
N TYR A 112 -7.82 5.28 12.50
CA TYR A 112 -8.99 4.42 12.33
C TYR A 112 -8.72 3.18 11.47
N TYR A 113 -7.65 3.15 10.68
CA TYR A 113 -7.18 1.93 10.04
C TYR A 113 -6.53 1.00 11.07
N ARG A 114 -6.50 -0.29 10.75
CA ARG A 114 -5.80 -1.28 11.56
C ARG A 114 -4.39 -1.52 11.03
N GLN A 115 -3.54 -2.06 11.90
CA GLN A 115 -2.16 -2.38 11.58
C GLN A 115 -1.93 -3.88 11.80
N ILE A 116 -1.53 -4.61 10.76
CA ILE A 116 -0.97 -5.96 10.90
C ILE A 116 0.51 -5.78 11.17
N VAL A 117 0.96 -6.17 12.36
CA VAL A 117 2.33 -5.95 12.84
C VAL A 117 3.05 -7.27 13.01
N LEU A 118 4.19 -7.43 12.34
CA LEU A 118 5.10 -8.54 12.55
C LEU A 118 6.14 -8.17 13.62
N TRP A 119 6.15 -8.90 14.72
CA TRP A 119 6.97 -8.65 15.90
C TRP A 119 8.00 -9.75 16.14
N ASN A 120 9.24 -9.38 16.35
CA ASN A 120 10.29 -10.26 16.84
C ASN A 120 10.40 -10.11 18.35
N ASP A 121 9.92 -11.11 19.10
CA ASP A 121 9.89 -11.03 20.56
C ASP A 121 11.29 -11.13 21.19
N GLU A 122 12.17 -11.95 20.63
CA GLU A 122 13.54 -12.10 21.08
C GLU A 122 14.30 -10.78 20.97
N ALA A 123 14.25 -10.12 19.81
CA ALA A 123 14.88 -8.81 19.59
C ALA A 123 14.07 -7.65 20.18
N SER A 124 12.84 -7.88 20.65
CA SER A 124 11.89 -6.87 21.13
C SER A 124 11.72 -5.71 20.16
N GLU A 125 11.38 -6.03 18.89
CA GLU A 125 11.24 -5.02 17.85
C GLU A 125 10.22 -5.40 16.76
N ILE A 126 9.65 -4.38 16.11
CA ILE A 126 8.78 -4.54 14.96
C ILE A 126 9.64 -4.91 13.74
N VAL A 127 9.32 -6.00 13.06
CA VAL A 127 9.99 -6.45 11.82
C VAL A 127 9.44 -5.72 10.60
N GLY A 128 8.13 -5.51 10.58
CA GLY A 128 7.41 -4.85 9.51
C GLY A 128 5.92 -4.74 9.80
N SER A 129 5.17 -4.08 8.94
CA SER A 129 3.71 -4.03 9.05
C SER A 129 3.02 -3.83 7.71
N TYR A 130 1.71 -4.06 7.72
CA TYR A 130 0.74 -3.65 6.72
C TYR A 130 -0.37 -2.83 7.38
N ARG A 131 -0.74 -1.69 6.78
CA ARG A 131 -1.92 -0.93 7.16
C ARG A 131 -3.11 -1.43 6.36
N ILE A 132 -4.25 -1.65 7.02
CA ILE A 132 -5.48 -2.12 6.39
C ILE A 132 -6.66 -1.21 6.72
N GLY A 133 -7.43 -0.80 5.70
CA GLY A 133 -8.65 -0.03 5.79
C GLY A 133 -9.85 -0.90 5.46
N GLU A 134 -10.79 -1.02 6.39
CA GLU A 134 -12.01 -1.82 6.26
C GLU A 134 -13.02 -1.04 5.41
N ALA A 135 -12.89 -1.05 4.06
CA ALA A 135 -13.74 -0.26 3.17
C ALA A 135 -15.22 -0.57 3.33
N PHE A 136 -15.56 -1.81 3.66
CA PHE A 136 -16.92 -2.27 3.93
C PHE A 136 -17.58 -1.58 5.16
N ASP A 137 -16.76 -1.02 6.07
CA ASP A 137 -17.24 -0.26 7.24
C ASP A 137 -17.10 1.26 7.06
N LEU A 138 -16.23 1.69 6.14
CA LEU A 138 -15.86 3.10 5.97
C LEU A 138 -16.68 3.81 4.90
N VAL A 139 -17.18 3.07 3.90
CA VAL A 139 -17.84 3.65 2.72
C VAL A 139 -19.29 3.17 2.64
N ASP A 140 -20.23 4.12 2.52
CA ASP A 140 -21.60 3.80 2.17
C ASP A 140 -21.69 3.46 0.68
N ALA A 141 -21.97 2.19 0.37
CA ALA A 141 -22.05 1.69 -0.99
C ALA A 141 -23.23 2.26 -1.79
N GLN A 142 -24.30 2.74 -1.14
CA GLN A 142 -25.47 3.25 -1.85
C GLN A 142 -25.27 4.67 -2.37
N GLN A 143 -24.42 5.47 -1.70
CA GLN A 143 -24.24 6.88 -2.02
C GLN A 143 -22.81 7.22 -2.43
N GLY A 144 -21.84 6.30 -2.28
CA GLY A 144 -20.40 6.60 -2.46
C GLY A 144 -19.90 7.63 -1.46
N GLU A 145 -20.77 8.07 -0.54
CA GLU A 145 -20.41 8.99 0.52
C GLU A 145 -19.34 8.37 1.41
N GLN A 146 -18.48 9.21 1.98
CA GLN A 146 -17.40 8.80 2.86
C GLN A 146 -16.24 8.04 2.17
N ALA A 147 -16.22 7.88 0.83
CA ALA A 147 -15.04 7.34 0.13
C ALA A 147 -13.76 8.15 0.45
N HIS A 148 -13.88 9.44 0.82
CA HIS A 148 -12.78 10.27 1.32
C HIS A 148 -12.09 9.71 2.58
N LYS A 149 -12.71 8.77 3.29
CA LYS A 149 -12.11 8.03 4.39
C LYS A 149 -11.10 6.96 3.92
N LEU A 150 -10.98 6.74 2.61
CA LEU A 150 -9.99 5.85 2.03
C LEU A 150 -8.77 6.63 1.55
N TYR A 151 -7.57 6.12 1.85
CA TYR A 151 -6.32 6.75 1.45
C TYR A 151 -6.23 6.92 -0.08
N THR A 152 -6.56 5.87 -0.83
CA THR A 152 -6.48 5.90 -2.29
C THR A 152 -7.49 6.83 -2.93
N TYR A 153 -8.59 7.18 -2.25
CA TYR A 153 -9.52 8.21 -2.73
C TYR A 153 -8.87 9.60 -2.85
N GLY A 154 -7.84 9.87 -2.04
CA GLY A 154 -7.04 11.10 -2.19
C GLY A 154 -6.20 11.12 -3.48
N LEU A 155 -5.88 9.97 -4.06
CA LEU A 155 -5.03 9.80 -5.24
C LEU A 155 -5.85 9.58 -6.52
N PHE A 156 -7.05 9.01 -6.40
CA PHE A 156 -7.88 8.59 -7.53
C PHE A 156 -9.32 9.05 -7.37
N ASP A 157 -9.95 9.46 -8.47
CA ASP A 157 -11.39 9.67 -8.55
C ASP A 157 -12.06 8.32 -8.84
N PHE A 158 -12.87 7.83 -7.89
CA PHE A 158 -13.51 6.52 -8.00
C PHE A 158 -14.73 6.55 -8.90
N GLY A 159 -14.80 5.60 -9.82
CA GLY A 159 -15.98 5.33 -10.64
C GLY A 159 -16.95 4.34 -9.96
N SER A 160 -18.08 4.09 -10.61
CA SER A 160 -19.15 3.26 -10.07
C SER A 160 -18.70 1.85 -9.70
N ARG A 161 -17.90 1.20 -10.53
CA ARG A 161 -17.38 -0.16 -10.26
C ARG A 161 -16.47 -0.22 -9.03
N MET A 162 -15.72 0.84 -8.76
CA MET A 162 -14.91 0.88 -7.54
C MET A 162 -15.80 0.99 -6.30
N ILE A 163 -16.86 1.80 -6.37
CA ILE A 163 -17.85 1.93 -5.30
C ILE A 163 -18.61 0.60 -5.08
N ASP A 164 -18.99 -0.08 -6.16
CA ASP A 164 -19.72 -1.36 -6.08
C ASP A 164 -18.96 -2.47 -5.34
N ILE A 165 -17.64 -2.46 -5.37
CA ILE A 165 -16.83 -3.47 -4.66
C ILE A 165 -16.58 -3.13 -3.19
N MET A 166 -16.78 -1.89 -2.74
CA MET A 166 -16.46 -1.44 -1.37
C MET A 166 -17.07 -2.30 -0.26
N PRO A 167 -18.33 -2.80 -0.37
CA PRO A 167 -18.92 -3.65 0.67
C PRO A 167 -18.16 -4.95 0.94
N GLN A 168 -17.27 -5.35 0.04
CA GLN A 168 -16.47 -6.58 0.14
C GLN A 168 -14.97 -6.29 0.00
N ALA A 169 -14.54 -5.05 0.21
CA ALA A 169 -13.18 -4.62 -0.08
C ALA A 169 -12.39 -4.24 1.17
N LEU A 170 -11.08 -4.52 1.12
CA LEU A 170 -10.10 -4.14 2.10
C LEU A 170 -8.99 -3.34 1.42
N GLU A 171 -8.76 -2.12 1.88
CA GLU A 171 -7.64 -1.30 1.41
C GLU A 171 -6.35 -1.71 2.10
N LEU A 172 -5.31 -1.96 1.31
CA LEU A 172 -3.96 -2.30 1.78
C LEU A 172 -3.00 -1.15 1.49
N GLY A 173 -2.22 -0.75 2.49
CA GLY A 173 -1.25 0.32 2.31
C GLY A 173 -0.10 0.28 3.33
N ARG A 174 0.84 1.19 3.16
CA ARG A 174 1.98 1.38 4.07
C ARG A 174 2.71 0.09 4.43
N SER A 175 2.84 -0.82 3.46
CA SER A 175 3.58 -2.07 3.62
C SER A 175 5.07 -1.79 3.74
N PHE A 176 5.69 -2.29 4.80
CA PHE A 176 7.14 -2.23 4.94
C PHE A 176 7.71 -3.42 5.70
N ILE A 177 8.97 -3.70 5.41
CA ILE A 177 9.85 -4.57 6.21
C ILE A 177 11.11 -3.77 6.50
N GLN A 178 11.56 -3.73 7.75
CA GLN A 178 12.80 -3.04 8.10
C GLN A 178 13.99 -3.53 7.25
N PRO A 179 14.92 -2.66 6.81
CA PRO A 179 16.03 -3.02 5.93
C PRO A 179 16.84 -4.24 6.38
N LYS A 180 17.08 -4.40 7.67
CA LYS A 180 17.82 -5.55 8.23
C LYS A 180 17.10 -6.91 8.09
N TYR A 181 15.82 -6.89 7.68
CA TYR A 181 15.00 -8.08 7.45
C TYR A 181 14.65 -8.30 5.96
N TRP A 182 15.14 -7.48 5.03
CA TRP A 182 14.78 -7.59 3.60
C TRP A 182 15.15 -8.92 2.96
N THR A 183 16.23 -9.57 3.39
CA THR A 183 16.66 -10.88 2.87
C THR A 183 15.89 -12.06 3.48
N LYS A 184 14.90 -11.79 4.35
CA LYS A 184 14.13 -12.80 5.08
C LYS A 184 12.68 -12.84 4.58
N ARG A 185 11.87 -13.74 5.14
CA ARG A 185 10.48 -14.00 4.72
C ARG A 185 9.46 -12.99 5.28
N GLY A 186 9.86 -11.76 5.62
CA GLY A 186 9.02 -10.79 6.31
C GLY A 186 7.72 -10.47 5.58
N LEU A 187 7.78 -10.21 4.27
CA LEU A 187 6.59 -9.94 3.46
C LEU A 187 5.64 -11.16 3.42
N ASP A 188 6.18 -12.36 3.28
CA ASP A 188 5.42 -13.60 3.30
C ASP A 188 4.68 -13.80 4.64
N TYR A 189 5.35 -13.47 5.75
CA TYR A 189 4.74 -13.52 7.09
C TYR A 189 3.65 -12.46 7.29
N LEU A 190 3.81 -11.26 6.75
CA LEU A 190 2.74 -10.27 6.76
C LEU A 190 1.53 -10.75 5.97
N TRP A 191 1.73 -11.47 4.86
CA TRP A 191 0.64 -12.08 4.10
C TRP A 191 -0.05 -13.24 4.85
N GLN A 192 0.65 -13.98 5.70
CA GLN A 192 0.00 -14.91 6.64
C GLN A 192 -0.91 -14.15 7.62
N GLY A 193 -0.49 -12.96 8.08
CA GLY A 193 -1.32 -12.09 8.91
C GLY A 193 -2.56 -11.58 8.17
N ILE A 194 -2.43 -11.16 6.90
CA ILE A 194 -3.57 -10.78 6.05
C ILE A 194 -4.51 -11.98 5.89
N GLY A 195 -3.98 -13.16 5.62
CA GLY A 195 -4.77 -14.38 5.50
C GLY A 195 -5.55 -14.74 6.77
N ALA A 196 -4.90 -14.65 7.94
CA ALA A 196 -5.56 -14.86 9.23
C ALA A 196 -6.66 -13.81 9.51
N TYR A 197 -6.46 -12.56 9.06
CA TYR A 197 -7.49 -11.53 9.10
C TYR A 197 -8.67 -11.89 8.21
N LEU A 198 -8.42 -12.26 6.94
CA LEU A 198 -9.44 -12.65 5.96
C LEU A 198 -10.24 -13.88 6.38
N HIS A 199 -9.61 -14.83 7.08
CA HIS A 199 -10.32 -15.99 7.64
C HIS A 199 -11.44 -15.59 8.61
N SER A 200 -11.25 -14.51 9.38
CA SER A 200 -12.28 -13.96 10.27
C SER A 200 -13.23 -12.96 9.58
N HIS A 201 -13.00 -12.64 8.31
CA HIS A 201 -13.82 -11.73 7.49
C HIS A 201 -14.12 -12.38 6.14
N PRO A 202 -14.92 -13.47 6.10
CA PRO A 202 -15.14 -14.27 4.89
C PRO A 202 -15.86 -13.52 3.76
N ASN A 203 -16.53 -12.41 4.08
CA ASN A 203 -17.21 -11.55 3.11
C ASN A 203 -16.24 -10.68 2.31
N VAL A 204 -14.98 -10.53 2.74
CA VAL A 204 -13.97 -9.76 1.99
C VAL A 204 -13.56 -10.57 0.77
N ARG A 205 -13.83 -10.02 -0.40
CA ARG A 205 -13.47 -10.57 -1.71
C ARG A 205 -12.38 -9.78 -2.41
N TYR A 206 -12.36 -8.46 -2.22
CA TYR A 206 -11.44 -7.60 -2.95
C TYR A 206 -10.38 -7.01 -2.02
N LEU A 207 -9.14 -7.03 -2.49
CA LEU A 207 -8.06 -6.24 -1.89
C LEU A 207 -7.68 -5.16 -2.89
N PHE A 208 -7.48 -3.94 -2.42
CA PHE A 208 -7.02 -2.85 -3.28
C PHE A 208 -6.04 -1.94 -2.54
N GLY A 209 -5.33 -1.08 -3.28
CA GLY A 209 -4.42 -0.12 -2.70
C GLY A 209 -3.45 0.47 -3.70
N ALA A 210 -2.74 1.51 -3.29
CA ALA A 210 -1.69 2.12 -4.07
C ALA A 210 -0.38 1.34 -3.90
N VAL A 211 0.28 1.04 -5.03
CA VAL A 211 1.58 0.38 -5.07
C VAL A 211 2.58 1.31 -5.75
N SER A 212 3.58 1.73 -4.99
CA SER A 212 4.51 2.78 -5.40
C SER A 212 5.63 2.27 -6.32
N ILE A 213 6.02 3.12 -7.25
CA ILE A 213 7.28 3.07 -7.99
C ILE A 213 8.08 4.30 -7.54
N SER A 214 9.24 4.08 -6.93
CA SER A 214 10.09 5.18 -6.46
C SER A 214 10.45 6.16 -7.57
N ASN A 215 10.38 7.44 -7.26
CA ASN A 215 10.80 8.50 -8.20
C ASN A 215 12.31 8.50 -8.48
N ASP A 216 13.11 7.87 -7.61
CA ASP A 216 14.56 7.71 -7.80
C ASP A 216 14.92 6.70 -8.90
N LEU A 217 13.97 5.89 -9.37
CA LEU A 217 14.22 5.01 -10.52
C LEU A 217 14.47 5.85 -11.78
N PRO A 218 15.36 5.40 -12.68
CA PRO A 218 15.56 6.03 -13.99
C PRO A 218 14.23 6.18 -14.74
N ASP A 219 14.02 7.31 -15.42
CA ASP A 219 12.77 7.59 -16.14
C ASP A 219 12.40 6.48 -17.14
N LEU A 220 13.38 5.95 -17.85
CA LEU A 220 13.14 4.83 -18.77
C LEU A 220 12.61 3.58 -18.04
N ALA A 221 13.11 3.27 -16.86
CA ALA A 221 12.62 2.16 -16.05
C ALA A 221 11.17 2.38 -15.61
N LYS A 222 10.84 3.59 -15.08
CA LYS A 222 9.47 3.98 -14.68
C LYS A 222 8.51 3.85 -15.86
N GLN A 223 8.87 4.39 -17.04
CA GLN A 223 8.08 4.32 -18.26
C GLN A 223 7.79 2.87 -18.68
N HIS A 224 8.79 2.00 -18.66
CA HIS A 224 8.60 0.59 -19.03
C HIS A 224 7.78 -0.20 -18.00
N ILE A 225 7.95 0.07 -16.70
CA ILE A 225 7.12 -0.57 -15.67
C ILE A 225 5.65 -0.17 -15.90
N VAL A 226 5.36 1.12 -15.96
CA VAL A 226 3.97 1.60 -16.14
C VAL A 226 3.39 1.09 -17.46
N ALA A 227 4.11 1.19 -18.60
CA ALA A 227 3.63 0.71 -19.89
C ALA A 227 3.28 -0.78 -19.89
N CYS A 228 4.13 -1.61 -19.27
CA CYS A 228 3.88 -3.04 -19.15
C CYS A 228 2.61 -3.32 -18.34
N TYR A 229 2.45 -2.67 -17.19
CA TYR A 229 1.30 -2.89 -16.31
C TYR A 229 0.01 -2.28 -16.87
N GLN A 230 0.06 -1.15 -17.56
CA GLN A 230 -1.08 -0.62 -18.33
C GLN A 230 -1.52 -1.59 -19.42
N HIS A 231 -0.57 -2.15 -20.17
CA HIS A 231 -0.91 -3.01 -21.30
C HIS A 231 -1.54 -4.35 -20.89
N TYR A 232 -1.04 -4.98 -19.80
CA TYR A 232 -1.46 -6.35 -19.43
C TYR A 232 -2.47 -6.43 -18.29
N PHE A 233 -2.58 -5.40 -17.47
CA PHE A 233 -3.38 -5.45 -16.25
C PHE A 233 -4.43 -4.33 -16.15
N GLN A 234 -4.38 -3.32 -17.01
CA GLN A 234 -5.42 -2.29 -17.04
C GLN A 234 -6.62 -2.81 -17.82
N PRO A 235 -7.83 -2.78 -17.26
CA PRO A 235 -9.04 -3.15 -18.00
C PRO A 235 -9.39 -2.07 -19.01
N ASP A 236 -10.01 -2.45 -20.15
CA ASP A 236 -10.41 -1.51 -21.21
C ASP A 236 -11.32 -0.39 -20.68
N ASN A 237 -12.16 -0.72 -19.71
CA ASN A 237 -13.08 0.21 -19.05
C ASN A 237 -12.56 0.66 -17.67
N TYR A 238 -11.26 0.91 -17.53
CA TYR A 238 -10.63 1.29 -16.26
C TYR A 238 -11.25 2.55 -15.64
N THR A 239 -11.78 3.47 -16.44
CA THR A 239 -12.44 4.70 -15.97
C THR A 239 -13.70 4.42 -15.16
N ASP A 240 -14.36 3.26 -15.37
CA ASP A 240 -15.47 2.83 -14.54
C ASP A 240 -15.03 2.44 -13.12
N PHE A 241 -13.75 2.08 -12.96
CA PHE A 241 -13.15 1.82 -11.65
C PHE A 241 -12.60 3.12 -11.03
N ALA A 242 -11.62 3.73 -11.66
CA ALA A 242 -11.03 4.96 -11.15
C ALA A 242 -10.16 5.66 -12.21
N THR A 243 -9.96 6.96 -12.01
CA THR A 243 -9.00 7.77 -12.78
C THR A 243 -8.03 8.47 -11.83
N ALA A 244 -6.77 8.54 -12.21
CA ALA A 244 -5.75 9.21 -11.43
C ALA A 244 -5.99 10.72 -11.38
N ARG A 245 -5.87 11.35 -10.21
CA ARG A 245 -6.01 12.80 -10.03
C ARG A 245 -4.82 13.58 -10.59
N LEU A 246 -3.62 13.00 -10.52
CA LEU A 246 -2.38 13.48 -11.13
C LEU A 246 -1.78 12.39 -12.02
N PRO A 247 -2.36 12.14 -13.22
CA PRO A 247 -2.02 10.98 -14.02
C PRO A 247 -0.56 10.99 -14.48
N TYR A 248 0.11 9.86 -14.33
CA TYR A 248 1.43 9.64 -14.90
C TYR A 248 1.30 9.43 -16.42
N GLN A 249 2.08 10.17 -17.20
CA GLN A 249 2.04 10.11 -18.66
C GLN A 249 3.06 9.12 -19.19
N THR A 250 2.58 8.02 -19.76
CA THR A 250 3.41 7.01 -20.40
C THR A 250 3.72 7.41 -21.85
N ASN A 251 4.96 7.24 -22.28
CA ASN A 251 5.35 7.50 -23.66
C ASN A 251 4.68 6.46 -24.58
N ARG A 252 3.99 6.95 -25.61
CA ARG A 252 3.24 6.11 -26.56
C ARG A 252 4.11 5.06 -27.25
N SER A 253 5.34 5.41 -27.66
CA SER A 253 6.22 4.45 -28.34
C SER A 253 6.66 3.31 -27.41
N ILE A 254 6.82 3.60 -26.11
CA ILE A 254 7.13 2.57 -25.11
C ILE A 254 5.90 1.68 -24.88
N LEU A 255 4.70 2.24 -24.77
CA LEU A 255 3.48 1.48 -24.63
C LEU A 255 3.25 0.55 -25.84
N GLU A 256 3.46 1.07 -27.07
CA GLU A 256 3.35 0.29 -28.31
C GLU A 256 4.38 -0.85 -28.38
N SER A 257 5.53 -0.74 -27.70
CA SER A 257 6.54 -1.80 -27.66
C SER A 257 6.08 -3.08 -26.97
N TYR A 258 4.95 -3.05 -26.25
CA TYR A 258 4.35 -4.21 -25.58
C TYR A 258 3.19 -4.85 -26.33
N ARG A 259 2.60 -4.15 -27.35
CA ARG A 259 1.32 -4.49 -28.00
C ARG A 259 1.26 -5.92 -28.55
N ASP A 260 2.31 -6.39 -29.22
CA ASP A 260 2.29 -7.66 -29.95
C ASP A 260 3.05 -8.78 -29.21
N LYS A 261 3.31 -8.62 -27.91
CA LYS A 261 4.06 -9.59 -27.12
C LYS A 261 3.11 -10.35 -26.20
N PRO A 262 3.18 -11.69 -26.13
CA PRO A 262 2.61 -12.44 -25.01
C PRO A 262 3.26 -12.01 -23.68
N PHE A 263 2.52 -12.07 -22.58
CA PHE A 263 2.96 -11.56 -21.27
C PHE A 263 4.29 -12.15 -20.79
N ASP A 264 4.56 -13.44 -21.06
CA ASP A 264 5.83 -14.07 -20.69
C ASP A 264 7.03 -13.46 -21.40
N GLN A 265 6.88 -13.11 -22.69
CA GLN A 265 7.89 -12.42 -23.47
C GLN A 265 8.05 -10.96 -23.01
N ALA A 266 6.95 -10.27 -22.77
CA ALA A 266 6.93 -8.91 -22.25
C ALA A 266 7.59 -8.81 -20.87
N SER A 267 7.32 -9.76 -20.00
CA SER A 267 7.96 -9.84 -18.67
C SER A 267 9.49 -10.05 -18.78
N LYS A 268 9.96 -10.87 -19.73
CA LYS A 268 11.38 -11.03 -20.00
C LYS A 268 11.99 -9.74 -20.56
N TYR A 269 11.29 -9.10 -21.49
CA TYR A 269 11.70 -7.81 -22.06
C TYR A 269 11.79 -6.73 -20.99
N LEU A 270 10.76 -6.56 -20.15
CA LEU A 270 10.79 -5.63 -19.01
C LEU A 270 11.99 -5.90 -18.11
N LYS A 271 12.20 -7.17 -17.69
CA LYS A 271 13.37 -7.54 -16.86
C LYS A 271 14.69 -7.19 -17.53
N HIS A 272 14.82 -7.37 -18.86
CA HIS A 272 16.00 -6.98 -19.59
C HIS A 272 16.24 -5.47 -19.54
N VAL A 273 15.20 -4.67 -19.82
CA VAL A 273 15.29 -3.20 -19.76
C VAL A 273 15.69 -2.75 -18.35
N LEU A 274 15.03 -3.25 -17.30
CA LEU A 274 15.35 -2.88 -15.93
C LEU A 274 16.79 -3.23 -15.56
N LYS A 275 17.29 -4.39 -16.02
CA LYS A 275 18.69 -4.80 -15.80
C LYS A 275 19.66 -3.83 -16.48
N THR A 276 19.39 -3.34 -17.69
CA THR A 276 20.25 -2.33 -18.36
C THR A 276 20.28 -1.02 -17.58
N GLN A 277 19.21 -0.68 -16.88
CA GLN A 277 19.12 0.48 -16.00
C GLN A 277 19.66 0.21 -14.58
N ARG A 278 20.20 -1.00 -14.30
CA ARG A 278 20.70 -1.46 -12.99
C ARG A 278 19.66 -1.38 -11.86
N VAL A 279 18.41 -1.57 -12.20
CA VAL A 279 17.29 -1.62 -11.23
C VAL A 279 16.49 -2.91 -11.40
N SER A 280 15.61 -3.19 -10.46
CA SER A 280 14.69 -4.32 -10.48
C SER A 280 13.23 -3.86 -10.38
N LEU A 281 12.32 -4.73 -10.81
CA LEU A 281 10.88 -4.50 -10.59
C LEU A 281 10.58 -4.39 -9.10
N PRO A 282 9.81 -3.38 -8.64
CA PRO A 282 9.40 -3.28 -7.25
C PRO A 282 8.72 -4.57 -6.76
N THR A 283 9.10 -5.01 -5.57
CA THR A 283 8.71 -6.33 -5.04
C THR A 283 7.19 -6.52 -5.00
N LEU A 284 6.42 -5.50 -4.63
CA LEU A 284 4.98 -5.60 -4.53
C LEU A 284 4.29 -5.77 -5.89
N TYR A 285 4.80 -5.13 -6.96
CA TYR A 285 4.29 -5.33 -8.32
C TYR A 285 4.35 -6.80 -8.71
N LYS A 286 5.52 -7.44 -8.51
CA LYS A 286 5.68 -8.87 -8.75
C LYS A 286 4.81 -9.71 -7.82
N HIS A 287 4.76 -9.36 -6.53
CA HIS A 287 4.03 -10.14 -5.53
C HIS A 287 2.53 -10.24 -5.87
N TYR A 288 1.89 -9.10 -6.17
CA TYR A 288 0.47 -9.07 -6.50
C TYR A 288 0.13 -9.82 -7.80
N THR A 289 0.94 -9.68 -8.85
CA THR A 289 0.73 -10.41 -10.11
C THR A 289 0.98 -11.91 -9.99
N GLU A 290 1.79 -12.35 -9.03
CA GLU A 290 2.00 -13.77 -8.73
C GLU A 290 0.95 -14.36 -7.76
N LEU A 291 0.11 -13.53 -7.15
CA LEU A 291 -0.86 -13.95 -6.14
C LEU A 291 -2.07 -14.65 -6.76
N CYS A 292 -2.59 -14.11 -7.87
CA CYS A 292 -3.80 -14.57 -8.54
C CYS A 292 -3.51 -15.11 -9.95
N GLU A 293 -4.49 -15.78 -10.52
CA GLU A 293 -4.55 -16.00 -11.96
C GLU A 293 -4.69 -14.63 -12.68
N PRO A 294 -4.38 -14.54 -13.98
CA PRO A 294 -4.31 -13.25 -14.69
C PRO A 294 -5.56 -12.36 -14.52
N GLU A 295 -6.75 -12.97 -14.50
CA GLU A 295 -8.03 -12.26 -14.38
C GLU A 295 -8.28 -11.68 -12.99
N GLY A 296 -7.53 -12.15 -11.99
CA GLY A 296 -7.68 -11.77 -10.59
C GLY A 296 -6.91 -10.52 -10.16
N VAL A 297 -6.08 -9.95 -11.02
CA VAL A 297 -5.28 -8.76 -10.70
C VAL A 297 -5.46 -7.69 -11.76
N ARG A 298 -5.71 -6.47 -11.33
CA ARG A 298 -5.82 -5.30 -12.19
C ARG A 298 -4.99 -4.16 -11.64
N PHE A 299 -4.37 -3.40 -12.53
CA PHE A 299 -3.80 -2.07 -12.26
C PHE A 299 -4.65 -1.05 -13.01
N ILE A 300 -5.43 -0.29 -12.26
CA ILE A 300 -6.50 0.54 -12.82
C ILE A 300 -5.93 1.77 -13.50
N ASP A 301 -5.13 2.57 -12.78
CA ASP A 301 -4.49 3.76 -13.31
C ASP A 301 -3.25 4.10 -12.49
N PHE A 302 -2.46 5.10 -12.94
CA PHE A 302 -1.18 5.47 -12.33
C PHE A 302 -1.17 6.96 -12.01
N ASN A 303 -1.00 7.27 -10.72
CA ASN A 303 -0.99 8.63 -10.16
C ASN A 303 0.41 9.03 -9.71
N ILE A 304 0.74 10.32 -9.77
CA ILE A 304 1.93 10.86 -9.10
C ILE A 304 1.51 11.34 -7.72
N ASP A 305 2.19 10.87 -6.65
CA ASP A 305 1.91 11.29 -5.27
C ASP A 305 2.96 12.31 -4.78
N PRO A 306 2.64 13.62 -4.73
CA PRO A 306 3.54 14.64 -4.24
C PRO A 306 3.86 14.54 -2.74
N GLU A 307 2.95 13.95 -1.95
CA GLU A 307 3.12 13.80 -0.50
C GLU A 307 4.00 12.60 -0.15
N PHE A 308 4.27 11.73 -1.16
CA PHE A 308 5.11 10.53 -0.99
C PHE A 308 6.30 10.55 -1.95
N SER A 309 7.13 11.60 -1.86
CA SER A 309 8.35 11.80 -2.66
C SER A 309 8.13 11.77 -4.18
N PHE A 310 6.94 12.16 -4.66
CA PHE A 310 6.57 12.12 -6.08
C PHE A 310 6.65 10.71 -6.70
N CYS A 311 6.42 9.68 -5.90
CA CYS A 311 6.30 8.32 -6.39
C CYS A 311 5.17 8.17 -7.41
N ILE A 312 5.26 7.16 -8.27
CA ILE A 312 4.16 6.79 -9.15
C ILE A 312 3.39 5.67 -8.46
N ASP A 313 2.15 5.94 -8.10
CA ASP A 313 1.26 4.99 -7.45
C ASP A 313 0.33 4.32 -8.46
N GLY A 314 0.47 3.00 -8.64
CA GLY A 314 -0.48 2.20 -9.40
C GLY A 314 -1.63 1.76 -8.49
N LEU A 315 -2.88 2.10 -8.82
CA LEU A 315 -4.05 1.57 -8.11
C LEU A 315 -4.25 0.11 -8.49
N MET A 316 -3.92 -0.77 -7.58
CA MET A 316 -4.05 -2.22 -7.72
C MET A 316 -5.39 -2.68 -7.14
N VAL A 317 -6.06 -3.60 -7.83
CA VAL A 317 -7.25 -4.34 -7.34
C VAL A 317 -7.01 -5.83 -7.53
N VAL A 318 -7.21 -6.61 -6.47
CA VAL A 318 -7.11 -8.07 -6.45
C VAL A 318 -8.47 -8.68 -6.14
N ASP A 319 -8.96 -9.61 -6.96
CA ASP A 319 -10.13 -10.44 -6.68
C ASP A 319 -9.69 -11.79 -6.11
N LEU A 320 -9.94 -12.02 -4.82
CA LEU A 320 -9.58 -13.24 -4.10
C LEU A 320 -10.33 -14.49 -4.60
N ALA A 321 -11.38 -14.33 -5.42
CA ALA A 321 -12.01 -15.48 -6.08
C ALA A 321 -11.03 -16.18 -7.05
N HIS A 322 -10.10 -15.42 -7.63
CA HIS A 322 -9.09 -15.87 -8.59
C HIS A 322 -7.71 -16.12 -7.96
N ILE A 323 -7.60 -16.18 -6.63
CA ILE A 323 -6.32 -16.47 -5.97
C ILE A 323 -5.83 -17.87 -6.35
N LYS A 324 -4.56 -18.00 -6.74
CA LYS A 324 -3.94 -19.29 -7.10
C LYS A 324 -4.06 -20.32 -5.99
N ALA A 325 -4.35 -21.57 -6.32
CA ALA A 325 -4.55 -22.64 -5.35
C ALA A 325 -3.37 -22.77 -4.34
N SER A 326 -2.14 -22.64 -4.82
CA SER A 326 -0.94 -22.66 -3.95
C SER A 326 -0.88 -21.50 -2.96
N LYS A 327 -1.33 -20.32 -3.37
CA LYS A 327 -1.38 -19.10 -2.53
C LYS A 327 -2.55 -19.17 -1.56
N ARG A 328 -3.71 -19.68 -2.00
CA ARG A 328 -4.88 -19.93 -1.14
C ARG A 328 -4.51 -20.90 0.00
N LYS A 329 -3.87 -22.04 -0.32
CA LYS A 329 -3.39 -22.99 0.68
C LYS A 329 -2.41 -22.34 1.66
N ARG A 330 -1.51 -21.48 1.16
CA ARG A 330 -0.45 -20.87 1.97
C ARG A 330 -0.96 -19.77 2.91
N TYR A 331 -1.90 -18.95 2.47
CA TYR A 331 -2.31 -17.74 3.18
C TYR A 331 -3.72 -17.81 3.76
N LEU A 332 -4.68 -18.44 3.06
CA LEU A 332 -6.09 -18.43 3.47
C LEU A 332 -6.51 -19.70 4.21
N ASN A 333 -5.85 -20.82 3.92
CA ASN A 333 -6.10 -22.10 4.55
C ASN A 333 -4.76 -22.70 5.03
N PRO A 334 -4.02 -22.04 5.92
CA PRO A 334 -2.84 -22.67 6.48
C PRO A 334 -3.31 -23.93 7.22
N SER A 335 -2.79 -25.10 6.82
CA SER A 335 -2.98 -26.34 7.56
C SER A 335 -2.57 -26.05 9.00
N SER A 336 -3.44 -26.31 9.96
CA SER A 336 -3.08 -26.35 11.38
C SER A 336 -2.10 -27.52 11.55
N GLU A 337 -0.79 -27.22 11.43
CA GLU A 337 0.29 -28.08 11.92
C GLU A 337 0.67 -27.68 13.33
#